data_111fa4eb944053d767e21f50098192bb
#
_entry.id   111fa4eb944053d767e21f50098192bb
#
_cell.length_a   1.000
_cell.length_b   1.000
_cell.length_c   1.000
_cell.angle_alpha   90.00
_cell.angle_beta   90.00
_cell.angle_gamma   90.00
#
_symmetry.space_group_name_H-M   'P 1'
#
loop_
_entity.id
_entity.type
_entity.pdbx_description
1 polymer ?
#
loop_
_entity_poly.entity_id
_entity_poly.type
_entity_poly.pdbx_seq_one_letter_code
_entity_poly.pdbx_strand_id
1 'polypeptide(L)'
;MGGGYRYRKNFSDFIPVYTDAYTKEMDEEGLKILKWSMFDSPDSLGSGKRFMESEPVFILDEVFRRERLKGYIHLGYTSKAYADRIGLGLESEHRIGKAIKFKCINPAHRFRFVRGLIQYGVERIKLYDDSIYFDTEHNLKGEDLSFRHF
;
A
#
# COMPACT_ATOMS: atom_id res chain seq x y z
N MET A 1 16.74 -6.47 11.68
CA MET A 1 16.62 -5.95 11.40
C MET A 1 16.39 -5.10 11.94
N GLY A 2 16.57 -5.17 12.18
CA GLY A 2 16.56 -4.49 12.48
C GLY A 2 16.09 -3.58 12.37
N GLY A 3 16.11 -3.10 12.36
CA GLY A 3 15.74 -2.16 12.31
C GLY A 3 15.11 -1.59 11.58
N GLY A 4 15.25 -1.47 11.21
CA GLY A 4 14.74 -1.12 10.38
C GLY A 4 14.33 -0.25 9.93
N TYR A 5 14.60 0.40 10.13
CA TYR A 5 14.17 1.26 9.75
C TYR A 5 14.97 2.03 9.05
N ARG A 6 15.94 1.82 9.21
CA ARG A 6 16.79 2.28 8.36
C ARG A 6 16.25 1.98 7.05
N TYR A 7 15.14 1.54 7.03
CA TYR A 7 14.57 1.19 6.02
C TYR A 7 14.26 1.96 5.04
N ARG A 8 14.05 3.02 5.26
CA ARG A 8 13.71 3.76 4.37
C ARG A 8 14.65 3.68 3.38
N LYS A 9 15.84 3.66 3.58
CA LYS A 9 16.65 3.54 2.62
C LYS A 9 16.69 2.13 2.36
N ASN A 10 16.34 1.33 3.24
CA ASN A 10 16.38 -0.04 3.00
C ASN A 10 15.20 -0.58 2.32
N PHE A 11 14.20 0.23 2.14
CA PHE A 11 13.06 -0.22 1.42
C PHE A 11 13.46 -0.55 0.01
N SER A 12 14.34 0.21 -0.59
CA SER A 12 14.75 -0.09 -1.93
C SER A 12 15.55 -1.39 -1.99
N ASP A 13 16.16 -1.79 -0.91
CA ASP A 13 16.82 -3.07 -0.88
C ASP A 13 15.80 -4.16 -0.66
N PHE A 14 14.80 -3.89 0.13
CA PHE A 14 13.79 -4.86 0.43
C PHE A 14 12.99 -5.22 -0.81
N ILE A 15 12.58 -4.24 -1.57
CA ILE A 15 11.78 -4.48 -2.75
C ILE A 15 12.56 -5.21 -3.84
N PRO A 16 13.77 -4.81 -4.14
CA PRO A 16 14.53 -5.52 -5.16
C PRO A 16 14.80 -6.97 -4.86
N VAL A 17 14.88 -7.31 -3.59
CA VAL A 17 15.08 -8.69 -3.22
C VAL A 17 13.93 -9.53 -3.75
N TYR A 18 12.72 -9.00 -3.71
CA TYR A 18 11.61 -9.73 -4.20
C TYR A 18 11.53 -9.67 -5.72
N THR A 19 11.81 -8.53 -6.30
CA THR A 19 11.61 -8.38 -7.73
C THR A 19 12.58 -9.20 -8.54
N ASP A 20 13.77 -9.41 -8.05
CA ASP A 20 14.75 -10.13 -8.82
C ASP A 20 14.34 -11.57 -9.05
N ALA A 21 13.68 -12.15 -8.11
CA ALA A 21 13.28 -13.53 -8.21
C ALA A 21 11.79 -13.66 -8.35
N TYR A 22 11.14 -12.60 -8.79
CA TYR A 22 9.74 -12.53 -8.68
C TYR A 22 9.05 -13.38 -9.70
N THR A 23 8.24 -14.29 -9.29
CA THR A 23 7.38 -15.06 -10.14
C THR A 23 5.98 -14.94 -9.56
N LYS A 24 5.01 -15.46 -10.27
CA LYS A 24 3.67 -15.41 -9.77
C LYS A 24 3.55 -16.18 -8.47
N GLU A 25 4.26 -17.26 -8.36
CA GLU A 25 4.24 -18.03 -7.13
C GLU A 25 4.92 -17.25 -6.02
N MET A 26 6.02 -16.59 -6.37
CA MET A 26 6.73 -15.82 -5.37
C MET A 26 5.89 -14.68 -4.85
N ASP A 27 5.07 -14.10 -5.71
CA ASP A 27 4.22 -13.02 -5.27
C ASP A 27 3.41 -13.42 -4.06
N GLU A 28 2.82 -14.60 -4.11
CA GLU A 28 2.01 -15.00 -3.00
C GLU A 28 2.84 -15.41 -1.81
N GLU A 29 3.96 -16.07 -2.07
CA GLU A 29 4.78 -16.48 -0.99
C GLU A 29 5.53 -15.33 -0.35
N GLY A 30 5.72 -14.24 -1.09
CA GLY A 30 6.40 -13.09 -0.55
C GLY A 30 5.63 -12.37 0.53
N LEU A 31 4.30 -12.52 0.54
CA LEU A 31 3.49 -11.86 1.54
C LEU A 31 3.40 -12.74 2.78
N LYS A 32 3.49 -12.11 3.94
CA LYS A 32 3.48 -12.83 5.19
C LYS A 32 2.13 -12.81 5.88
N ILE A 33 1.41 -11.75 5.74
CA ILE A 33 0.15 -11.53 6.43
C ILE A 33 -1.00 -11.34 5.45
N LEU A 34 -0.79 -10.54 4.43
CA LEU A 34 -1.85 -10.17 3.50
C LEU A 34 -1.90 -11.15 2.34
N LYS A 35 -2.99 -11.11 1.60
CA LYS A 35 -3.14 -11.92 0.40
C LYS A 35 -3.47 -11.00 -0.75
N TRP A 36 -2.98 -11.35 -1.92
CA TRP A 36 -3.20 -10.50 -3.09
C TRP A 36 -4.68 -10.32 -3.40
N SER A 37 -5.48 -11.33 -3.11
CA SER A 37 -6.91 -11.24 -3.39
C SER A 37 -7.61 -10.17 -2.57
N MET A 38 -7.01 -9.77 -1.48
CA MET A 38 -7.58 -8.71 -0.65
C MET A 38 -7.60 -7.38 -1.37
N PHE A 39 -6.82 -7.26 -2.44
CA PHE A 39 -6.68 -6.02 -3.17
C PHE A 39 -7.47 -6.03 -4.48
N ASP A 40 -8.31 -7.02 -4.69
CA ASP A 40 -9.12 -7.09 -5.91
C ASP A 40 -10.12 -5.95 -5.96
N SER A 41 -10.36 -5.46 -7.17
CA SER A 41 -11.54 -4.64 -7.38
C SER A 41 -12.75 -5.55 -7.16
N PRO A 42 -13.78 -5.06 -6.49
CA PRO A 42 -14.93 -5.93 -6.17
C PRO A 42 -15.58 -6.57 -7.39
N ASP A 43 -15.46 -5.97 -8.55
CA ASP A 43 -16.06 -6.49 -9.76
C ASP A 43 -15.06 -7.25 -10.63
N SER A 44 -13.85 -7.53 -10.14
CA SER A 44 -12.85 -8.15 -10.98
C SER A 44 -11.98 -9.08 -10.17
N LEU A 45 -12.36 -10.34 -10.13
CA LEU A 45 -11.65 -11.33 -9.37
C LEU A 45 -10.24 -11.53 -9.91
N GLY A 46 -9.26 -11.52 -9.05
CA GLY A 46 -7.87 -11.70 -9.44
C GLY A 46 -7.18 -10.39 -9.85
N SER A 47 -7.91 -9.29 -9.84
CA SER A 47 -7.33 -8.04 -10.29
C SER A 47 -6.27 -7.50 -9.35
N GLY A 48 -6.36 -7.85 -8.07
CA GLY A 48 -5.35 -7.37 -7.13
C GLY A 48 -3.97 -7.86 -7.50
N LYS A 49 -3.85 -9.16 -7.74
CA LYS A 49 -2.54 -9.71 -8.11
C LYS A 49 -2.11 -9.21 -9.47
N ARG A 50 -3.06 -8.97 -10.35
CA ARG A 50 -2.71 -8.62 -11.70
C ARG A 50 -2.33 -7.18 -11.86
N PHE A 51 -2.97 -6.29 -11.15
CA PHE A 51 -2.82 -4.86 -11.40
C PHE A 51 -2.24 -4.05 -10.24
N MET A 52 -2.16 -4.60 -9.03
CA MET A 52 -1.51 -3.86 -7.96
C MET A 52 -0.01 -3.82 -8.18
N GLU A 53 0.58 -2.67 -7.93
CA GLU A 53 2.02 -2.58 -7.88
C GLU A 53 2.50 -3.30 -6.63
N SER A 54 3.68 -3.86 -6.70
CA SER A 54 4.23 -4.59 -5.56
C SER A 54 4.52 -3.70 -4.38
N GLU A 55 4.99 -2.50 -4.66
CA GLU A 55 5.52 -1.64 -3.60
C GLU A 55 4.52 -1.36 -2.49
N PRO A 56 3.32 -0.85 -2.78
CA PRO A 56 2.42 -0.55 -1.67
C PRO A 56 1.97 -1.80 -0.94
N VAL A 57 1.83 -2.92 -1.64
CA VAL A 57 1.37 -4.14 -1.02
C VAL A 57 2.43 -4.69 -0.07
N PHE A 58 3.67 -4.71 -0.49
CA PHE A 58 4.74 -5.21 0.38
C PHE A 58 4.98 -4.27 1.56
N ILE A 59 4.85 -2.98 1.35
CA ILE A 59 4.99 -2.05 2.47
C ILE A 59 3.94 -2.33 3.53
N LEU A 60 2.68 -2.45 3.10
CA LEU A 60 1.62 -2.64 4.07
C LEU A 60 1.74 -3.99 4.75
N ASP A 61 2.10 -5.02 4.01
CA ASP A 61 2.28 -6.35 4.57
C ASP A 61 3.35 -6.31 5.65
N GLU A 62 4.41 -5.60 5.41
CA GLU A 62 5.49 -5.52 6.38
C GLU A 62 5.09 -4.74 7.62
N VAL A 63 4.30 -3.69 7.44
CA VAL A 63 3.83 -2.92 8.59
C VAL A 63 2.91 -3.80 9.44
N PHE A 64 2.00 -4.54 8.82
CA PHE A 64 1.12 -5.42 9.56
C PHE A 64 1.94 -6.45 10.35
N ARG A 65 2.95 -7.01 9.71
CA ARG A 65 3.75 -8.05 10.33
C ARG A 65 4.57 -7.51 11.49
N ARG A 66 5.28 -6.42 11.24
CA ARG A 66 6.20 -5.91 12.25
C ARG A 66 5.50 -5.34 13.46
N GLU A 67 4.42 -4.66 13.24
CA GLU A 67 3.72 -4.02 14.33
C GLU A 67 2.67 -4.93 14.93
N ARG A 68 2.46 -6.11 14.33
CA ARG A 68 1.46 -7.06 14.80
C ARG A 68 0.10 -6.42 14.90
N LEU A 69 -0.24 -5.69 13.87
CA LEU A 69 -1.50 -4.96 13.85
C LEU A 69 -2.54 -5.75 13.07
N LYS A 70 -3.79 -5.41 13.28
CA LYS A 70 -4.91 -6.04 12.61
C LYS A 70 -5.75 -5.00 11.93
N GLY A 71 -6.23 -5.35 10.79
CA GLY A 71 -7.07 -4.47 10.01
C GLY A 71 -7.52 -5.21 8.78
N TYR A 72 -8.15 -4.51 7.87
CA TYR A 72 -8.54 -5.13 6.62
C TYR A 72 -8.50 -4.10 5.50
N ILE A 73 -8.36 -4.61 4.28
CA ILE A 73 -8.25 -3.76 3.12
C ILE A 73 -9.64 -3.32 2.72
N HIS A 74 -9.84 -2.03 2.63
CA HIS A 74 -11.12 -1.49 2.21
C HIS A 74 -11.14 -1.31 0.70
N LEU A 75 -10.04 -0.84 0.12
CA LEU A 75 -9.98 -0.60 -1.31
C LEU A 75 -8.53 -0.75 -1.77
N GLY A 76 -8.32 -1.64 -2.69
CA GLY A 76 -7.02 -1.82 -3.33
C GLY A 76 -7.11 -1.37 -4.77
N TYR A 77 -6.90 -2.29 -5.72
CA TYR A 77 -7.07 -1.94 -7.12
C TYR A 77 -8.55 -1.67 -7.40
N THR A 78 -8.81 -0.72 -8.25
CA THR A 78 -10.18 -0.36 -8.59
C THR A 78 -10.30 -0.30 -10.11
N SER A 79 -11.15 -1.13 -10.65
CA SER A 79 -11.40 -1.14 -12.10
C SER A 79 -12.08 0.15 -12.51
N LYS A 80 -12.03 0.46 -13.79
CA LYS A 80 -12.69 1.66 -14.29
C LYS A 80 -14.18 1.63 -13.98
N ALA A 81 -14.81 0.49 -14.20
CA ALA A 81 -16.24 0.38 -13.99
C ALA A 81 -16.61 0.59 -12.53
N TYR A 82 -15.83 0.01 -11.65
CA TYR A 82 -16.13 0.16 -10.23
C TYR A 82 -15.80 1.58 -9.76
N ALA A 83 -14.73 2.17 -10.29
CA ALA A 83 -14.38 3.54 -9.96
C ALA A 83 -15.51 4.49 -10.36
N ASP A 84 -16.08 4.29 -11.54
CA ASP A 84 -17.20 5.11 -11.97
C ASP A 84 -18.38 4.94 -11.02
N ARG A 85 -18.61 3.71 -10.58
CA ARG A 85 -19.77 3.43 -9.72
C ARG A 85 -19.65 4.10 -8.36
N ILE A 86 -18.45 4.17 -7.82
CA ILE A 86 -18.28 4.75 -6.49
C ILE A 86 -17.83 6.22 -6.55
N GLY A 87 -17.78 6.79 -7.74
CA GLY A 87 -17.44 8.20 -7.86
C GLY A 87 -15.98 8.53 -7.76
N LEU A 88 -15.12 7.57 -8.02
CA LEU A 88 -13.69 7.81 -7.95
C LEU A 88 -13.23 8.39 -9.27
N GLY A 89 -12.36 9.38 -9.23
CA GLY A 89 -11.88 10.02 -10.46
C GLY A 89 -10.97 9.13 -11.26
N LEU A 90 -10.81 9.48 -12.52
CA LEU A 90 -9.96 8.71 -13.41
C LEU A 90 -8.49 8.77 -13.01
N GLU A 91 -8.09 9.84 -12.33
CA GLU A 91 -6.72 9.97 -11.92
C GLU A 91 -6.44 9.32 -10.60
N SER A 92 -7.40 8.62 -10.03
CA SER A 92 -7.17 8.00 -8.73
C SER A 92 -6.04 6.99 -8.81
N GLU A 93 -5.19 6.99 -7.82
CA GLU A 93 -4.09 6.05 -7.76
C GLU A 93 -4.57 4.63 -7.56
N HIS A 94 -5.79 4.43 -7.10
CA HIS A 94 -6.36 3.09 -7.01
C HIS A 94 -6.50 2.46 -8.39
N ARG A 95 -6.73 3.27 -9.40
CA ARG A 95 -6.91 2.76 -10.74
C ARG A 95 -5.65 2.20 -11.35
N ILE A 96 -4.50 2.62 -10.87
CA ILE A 96 -3.24 2.14 -11.42
C ILE A 96 -2.50 1.26 -10.42
N GLY A 97 -3.19 0.85 -9.36
CA GLY A 97 -2.61 -0.12 -8.44
C GLY A 97 -1.57 0.43 -7.48
N LYS A 98 -1.58 1.72 -7.25
CA LYS A 98 -0.58 2.33 -6.37
C LYS A 98 -1.14 2.76 -5.04
N ALA A 99 -2.42 2.64 -4.82
CA ALA A 99 -3.05 3.14 -3.61
C ALA A 99 -3.75 2.04 -2.85
N ILE A 100 -3.77 2.18 -1.54
CA ILE A 100 -4.47 1.27 -0.66
C ILE A 100 -5.19 2.08 0.40
N LYS A 101 -6.43 1.70 0.66
CA LYS A 101 -7.19 2.27 1.75
C LYS A 101 -7.54 1.11 2.65
N PHE A 102 -7.23 1.23 3.94
CA PHE A 102 -7.46 0.12 4.86
C PHE A 102 -8.00 0.64 6.18
N LYS A 103 -8.60 -0.26 6.94
CA LYS A 103 -9.19 0.10 8.22
C LYS A 103 -8.48 -0.63 9.33
N CYS A 104 -8.27 0.08 10.44
CA CYS A 104 -7.72 -0.52 11.64
C CYS A 104 -8.86 -1.10 12.44
N ILE A 105 -8.70 -2.32 12.93
CA ILE A 105 -9.71 -2.89 13.79
C ILE A 105 -9.70 -2.17 15.12
N ASN A 106 -8.51 -1.85 15.62
CA ASN A 106 -8.40 -1.14 16.88
C ASN A 106 -7.95 0.29 16.59
N PRO A 107 -8.81 1.27 16.83
CA PRO A 107 -8.44 2.67 16.54
C PRO A 107 -7.20 3.14 17.25
N ALA A 108 -6.88 2.57 18.40
CA ALA A 108 -5.68 2.97 19.10
C ALA A 108 -4.41 2.63 18.34
N HIS A 109 -4.51 1.77 17.32
CA HIS A 109 -3.35 1.38 16.57
C HIS A 109 -3.11 2.28 15.35
N ARG A 110 -3.96 3.27 15.13
CA ARG A 110 -3.81 4.12 13.95
C ARG A 110 -2.43 4.75 13.87
N PHE A 111 -1.98 5.27 15.00
CA PHE A 111 -0.68 5.92 15.00
C PHE A 111 0.42 4.96 14.61
N ARG A 112 0.32 3.73 15.05
CA ARG A 112 1.35 2.74 14.75
C ARG A 112 1.35 2.41 13.27
N PHE A 113 0.19 2.35 12.64
CA PHE A 113 0.13 2.15 11.21
C PHE A 113 0.80 3.31 10.47
N VAL A 114 0.45 4.53 10.84
CA VAL A 114 1.00 5.70 10.17
C VAL A 114 2.50 5.74 10.35
N ARG A 115 2.97 5.49 11.56
CA ARG A 115 4.39 5.50 11.83
C ARG A 115 5.10 4.45 10.98
N GLY A 116 4.52 3.27 10.88
CA GLY A 116 5.12 2.21 10.09
C GLY A 116 5.19 2.57 8.62
N LEU A 117 4.14 3.16 8.09
CA LEU A 117 4.16 3.58 6.69
C LEU A 117 5.25 4.60 6.45
N ILE A 118 5.38 5.57 7.33
CA ILE A 118 6.41 6.59 7.20
C ILE A 118 7.80 5.97 7.26
N GLN A 119 7.99 5.01 8.14
CA GLN A 119 9.28 4.36 8.25
C GLN A 119 9.67 3.62 6.98
N TYR A 120 8.70 3.19 6.20
CA TYR A 120 8.98 2.55 4.94
C TYR A 120 8.95 3.51 3.75
N GLY A 121 8.96 4.79 4.03
CA GLY A 121 9.14 5.79 2.98
C GLY A 121 7.88 6.28 2.30
N VAL A 122 6.73 5.94 2.85
CA VAL A 122 5.48 6.44 2.29
C VAL A 122 5.39 7.93 2.56
N GLU A 123 5.08 8.69 1.53
CA GLU A 123 5.05 10.13 1.63
C GLU A 123 3.68 10.72 1.46
N ARG A 124 2.71 9.93 1.01
CA ARG A 124 1.37 10.45 0.76
C ARG A 124 0.39 9.61 1.56
N ILE A 125 -0.10 10.19 2.64
CA ILE A 125 -1.01 9.52 3.55
C ILE A 125 -2.20 10.43 3.80
N LYS A 126 -3.40 9.88 3.75
CA LYS A 126 -4.60 10.61 4.10
C LYS A 126 -5.32 9.87 5.20
N LEU A 127 -5.75 10.61 6.20
CA LEU A 127 -6.42 10.00 7.33
C LEU A 127 -7.91 10.33 7.26
N TYR A 128 -8.73 9.30 7.26
CA TYR A 128 -10.17 9.44 7.30
C TYR A 128 -10.66 9.01 8.68
N ASP A 129 -11.92 9.20 8.97
CA ASP A 129 -12.43 8.88 10.29
C ASP A 129 -12.16 7.46 10.70
N ASP A 130 -12.38 6.52 9.79
CA ASP A 130 -12.25 5.12 10.13
C ASP A 130 -11.26 4.39 9.23
N SER A 131 -10.50 5.09 8.43
CA SER A 131 -9.60 4.41 7.52
C SER A 131 -8.37 5.25 7.24
N ILE A 132 -7.37 4.62 6.70
CA ILE A 132 -6.12 5.25 6.31
C ILE A 132 -5.90 4.96 4.84
N TYR A 133 -5.57 5.99 4.08
CA TYR A 133 -5.24 5.87 2.68
C TYR A 133 -3.77 6.20 2.52
N PHE A 134 -3.09 5.47 1.68
CA PHE A 134 -1.75 5.88 1.26
C PHE A 134 -1.52 5.42 -0.17
N ASP A 135 -0.59 6.08 -0.83
CA ASP A 135 -0.16 5.60 -2.13
C ASP A 135 1.34 5.76 -2.25
N THR A 136 1.88 5.12 -3.27
CA THR A 136 3.30 5.16 -3.52
C THR A 136 3.60 5.90 -4.80
N GLU A 137 2.71 6.81 -5.18
CA GLU A 137 2.96 7.62 -6.36
C GLU A 137 4.09 8.59 -6.08
N HIS A 138 5.09 8.57 -6.92
CA HIS A 138 6.24 9.43 -6.73
C HIS A 138 6.33 10.42 -7.87
N ASN A 139 5.20 10.85 -8.38
CA ASN A 139 5.22 11.79 -9.45
C ASN A 139 5.61 13.16 -8.96
N LEU A 140 5.86 13.31 -7.68
CA LEU A 140 6.25 14.56 -7.16
C LEU A 140 7.68 14.72 -7.42
N LYS A 141 8.02 15.38 -8.48
CA LYS A 141 9.38 15.58 -8.77
C LYS A 141 9.87 16.73 -7.98
N GLY A 142 10.94 17.28 -8.35
CA GLY A 142 11.56 18.31 -7.58
C GLY A 142 10.64 19.43 -7.22
N GLU A 143 9.91 19.92 -8.17
CA GLU A 143 9.11 21.08 -7.91
C GLU A 143 7.98 20.79 -6.95
N ASP A 144 7.59 19.54 -6.84
CA ASP A 144 6.49 19.23 -5.96
C ASP A 144 6.92 18.91 -4.56
N LEU A 145 8.19 18.70 -4.37
CA LEU A 145 8.63 18.33 -3.05
C LEU A 145 8.31 19.36 -2.01
N SER A 146 8.37 20.63 -2.41
CA SER A 146 8.12 21.66 -1.42
C SER A 146 6.73 21.57 -0.87
N PHE A 147 5.78 21.07 -1.64
CA PHE A 147 4.45 21.00 -1.13
C PHE A 147 4.31 19.89 -0.15
N ARG A 148 5.06 18.85 -0.33
CA ARG A 148 4.87 17.77 0.55
C ARG A 148 5.40 17.96 1.89
N HIS A 149 6.13 18.98 2.08
CA HIS A 149 6.70 19.19 3.37
C HIS A 149 5.79 19.96 4.29
N PHE A 150 4.63 20.23 3.89
CA PHE A 150 3.77 20.93 4.81
C PHE A 150 2.92 20.05 5.56
#